data_0279e32cf46a6f90a8d8555f519c269e
#
_entry.id   0279e32cf46a6f90a8d8555f519c269e
#
_cell.length_a   1.000
_cell.length_b   1.000
_cell.length_c   1.000
_cell.angle_alpha   90.00
_cell.angle_beta   90.00
_cell.angle_gamma   90.00
#
_symmetry.space_group_name_H-M   'P 1'
#
loop_
_entity.id
_entity.type
_entity.pdbx_description
1 polymer ?
#
loop_
_entity_poly.entity_id
_entity_poly.type
_entity_poly.pdbx_seq_one_letter_code
_entity_poly.pdbx_strand_id
1 'polypeptide(L)'
;MLARSFPRPSLAILRALEACAVLSPSTRKAAFRMPSATCVTGAAMSHLSLSARHSASVAAAPAVRCGAVAPPCCPSSARAAHLSRVDVCTAAAPSTSSSRAVARAPRPNMGRARAHAVSVAEGQTAEGSARGEGEFEAVIGIETHVQLNTATKAFCRCAAQYGAAPNEHVCPTCMGQPGALPVLNARVVDAAVRLALALQCRVALTSKFDRKQYFYPDLPKGYQISQFDEPLAARGHVDVDMPLEAGGGRRRFGVTRAHLEEDAGKSLHGGDGSQVDLNRAGVALVEVVSEPDMRSGAEAAEYAAELQRMVRYVGVGNGNMAEGSMRCDVNVSVRPRGQTTLGTKVEIKNMNSFREMQRAIDFEITRQSQLLRDGKAQHIVQETRLWDEGRQETAAMRSKEGLADYRYFPDPDLPALHLEEAFLLQLQAGLPELPEQRRRRYEALGLSMQDVLVLVDDREFSDYCDGVLAAGAEPKAAANWLMGDVTALLKAHRCSVPTMAARMPPASLAELIALIQDGTISGKIGKELLPVLFSEGGSARKLVEAKGLLQISDEAAIERMVEEVLAGNPKQVEQFRAGKTKLQGFFTGQVMKASGGRVNPALMNKILMKKLHASS
;
A
#
# COMPACT_ATOMS: atom_id res chain seq x y z
N MET A 1 34.81 22.38 -36.68
CA MET A 1 34.57 21.84 -38.04
C MET A 1 34.40 20.34 -37.94
N LEU A 2 33.39 19.82 -38.60
CA LEU A 2 32.90 18.46 -38.77
C LEU A 2 31.76 18.05 -37.81
N ALA A 3 30.54 18.54 -38.16
CA ALA A 3 29.27 17.95 -37.76
C ALA A 3 29.04 16.70 -38.62
N ARG A 4 28.80 15.54 -38.02
CA ARG A 4 28.29 14.36 -38.70
C ARG A 4 26.79 14.25 -38.43
N SER A 5 26.02 14.43 -39.47
CA SER A 5 24.56 14.27 -39.54
C SER A 5 24.19 12.77 -39.49
N PHE A 6 23.28 12.42 -38.53
CA PHE A 6 22.59 11.13 -38.53
C PHE A 6 21.40 11.17 -39.51
N PRO A 7 21.13 10.10 -40.24
CA PRO A 7 19.96 10.05 -41.14
C PRO A 7 18.65 9.87 -40.36
N ARG A 8 17.62 10.61 -40.76
CA ARG A 8 16.24 10.49 -40.24
C ARG A 8 15.61 9.18 -40.74
N PRO A 9 14.83 8.47 -39.92
CA PRO A 9 14.11 7.27 -40.37
C PRO A 9 13.04 7.65 -41.40
N SER A 10 12.86 6.79 -42.43
CA SER A 10 11.97 7.00 -43.55
C SER A 10 10.50 6.96 -43.16
N LEU A 11 9.70 7.79 -43.87
CA LEU A 11 8.23 7.93 -43.72
C LEU A 11 7.43 6.60 -43.81
N ALA A 12 8.05 5.53 -44.29
CA ALA A 12 7.43 4.21 -44.43
C ALA A 12 7.23 3.49 -43.07
N ILE A 13 8.09 3.76 -42.10
CA ILE A 13 8.00 3.12 -40.76
C ILE A 13 6.90 3.79 -39.90
N LEU A 14 6.67 5.09 -40.06
CA LEU A 14 5.59 5.81 -39.39
C LEU A 14 4.19 5.42 -39.85
N ARG A 15 4.02 5.09 -41.17
CA ARG A 15 2.74 4.64 -41.70
C ARG A 15 2.37 3.19 -41.32
N ALA A 16 3.35 2.36 -41.01
CA ALA A 16 3.08 0.98 -40.52
C ALA A 16 2.59 0.91 -39.07
N LEU A 17 2.90 1.91 -38.25
CA LEU A 17 2.45 1.99 -36.86
C LEU A 17 1.03 2.57 -36.73
N GLU A 18 0.61 3.44 -37.61
CA GLU A 18 -0.77 3.97 -37.64
C GLU A 18 -1.81 2.96 -38.16
N ALA A 19 -1.42 1.98 -38.97
CA ALA A 19 -2.32 0.94 -39.49
C ALA A 19 -2.67 -0.16 -38.44
N CYS A 20 -1.93 -0.28 -37.33
CA CYS A 20 -2.20 -1.26 -36.29
C CYS A 20 -3.19 -0.79 -35.21
N ALA A 21 -3.59 0.47 -35.19
CA ALA A 21 -4.44 1.05 -34.13
C ALA A 21 -5.96 0.96 -34.40
N VAL A 22 -6.41 0.39 -35.54
CA VAL A 22 -7.82 0.42 -35.95
C VAL A 22 -8.45 -0.99 -36.06
N LEU A 23 -7.97 -2.00 -35.40
CA LEU A 23 -8.63 -3.32 -35.40
C LEU A 23 -9.22 -3.66 -34.03
N SER A 24 -10.51 -3.95 -34.01
CA SER A 24 -11.30 -4.30 -32.83
C SER A 24 -10.85 -5.63 -32.18
N PRO A 25 -11.15 -5.86 -30.88
CA PRO A 25 -10.64 -7.02 -30.12
C PRO A 25 -11.10 -8.41 -30.59
N SER A 26 -12.09 -8.51 -31.47
CA SER A 26 -12.64 -9.79 -31.92
C SER A 26 -11.81 -10.51 -32.99
N THR A 27 -10.88 -9.82 -33.65
CA THR A 27 -10.07 -10.36 -34.75
C THR A 27 -8.68 -10.86 -34.33
N ARG A 28 -8.30 -10.70 -33.06
CA ARG A 28 -6.96 -11.11 -32.56
C ARG A 28 -6.81 -12.60 -32.20
N LYS A 29 -7.87 -13.40 -32.24
CA LYS A 29 -7.80 -14.84 -31.89
C LYS A 29 -7.53 -15.81 -33.04
N ALA A 30 -7.46 -15.33 -34.28
CA ALA A 30 -7.31 -16.19 -35.47
C ALA A 30 -5.91 -16.22 -36.11
N ALA A 31 -4.92 -15.46 -35.64
CA ALA A 31 -3.65 -15.26 -36.34
C ALA A 31 -2.41 -15.95 -35.72
N PHE A 32 -2.56 -16.83 -34.74
CA PHE A 32 -1.42 -17.56 -34.16
C PHE A 32 -1.69 -19.07 -34.09
N ARG A 33 -1.65 -19.72 -35.26
CA ARG A 33 -1.35 -21.14 -35.40
C ARG A 33 -0.16 -21.27 -36.33
N MET A 34 1.00 -21.58 -35.79
CA MET A 34 2.16 -22.05 -36.55
C MET A 34 1.96 -23.51 -36.91
N PRO A 35 2.25 -23.91 -38.15
CA PRO A 35 2.30 -25.33 -38.52
C PRO A 35 3.64 -25.94 -38.11
N SER A 36 3.57 -27.18 -37.65
CA SER A 36 4.66 -28.09 -37.30
C SER A 36 5.62 -28.33 -38.48
N ALA A 37 6.91 -28.15 -38.22
CA ALA A 37 7.97 -28.49 -39.18
C ALA A 37 8.17 -30.01 -39.30
N THR A 38 7.96 -30.54 -40.46
CA THR A 38 8.40 -31.86 -40.90
C THR A 38 9.84 -31.81 -41.41
N CYS A 39 10.64 -32.72 -40.95
CA CYS A 39 12.01 -32.97 -41.34
C CYS A 39 12.07 -33.53 -42.77
N VAL A 40 12.86 -32.90 -43.66
CA VAL A 40 13.32 -33.55 -44.92
C VAL A 40 14.81 -33.28 -45.09
N THR A 41 15.56 -34.38 -45.16
CA THR A 41 16.98 -34.50 -45.46
C THR A 41 17.25 -34.27 -46.97
N GLY A 42 18.43 -33.73 -47.32
CA GLY A 42 19.00 -33.95 -48.63
C GLY A 42 19.89 -32.85 -49.21
N ALA A 43 21.17 -33.01 -49.07
CA ALA A 43 22.27 -32.92 -50.05
C ALA A 43 22.48 -31.67 -50.95
N ALA A 44 23.68 -31.22 -50.89
CA ALA A 44 24.67 -30.96 -51.97
C ALA A 44 25.36 -29.60 -51.95
N MET A 45 26.62 -29.62 -51.64
CA MET A 45 27.83 -29.11 -52.33
C MET A 45 27.83 -27.69 -52.96
N SER A 46 28.77 -26.86 -52.56
CA SER A 46 30.09 -26.73 -53.20
C SER A 46 30.87 -25.50 -52.70
N HIS A 47 32.12 -25.72 -52.42
CA HIS A 47 33.34 -24.92 -52.57
C HIS A 47 33.38 -23.39 -52.38
N LEU A 48 34.22 -22.97 -51.43
CA LEU A 48 35.45 -22.21 -51.76
C LEU A 48 36.38 -22.16 -50.54
N SER A 49 37.60 -22.61 -50.76
CA SER A 49 38.75 -22.61 -49.87
C SER A 49 39.40 -21.23 -49.78
N LEU A 50 39.97 -20.89 -48.63
CA LEU A 50 41.33 -20.36 -48.56
C LEU A 50 41.98 -20.51 -47.20
N SER A 51 43.18 -21.02 -47.28
CA SER A 51 44.13 -21.44 -46.25
C SER A 51 44.74 -20.30 -45.43
N ALA A 52 45.06 -20.59 -44.18
CA ALA A 52 46.38 -20.21 -43.59
C ALA A 52 46.66 -21.06 -42.37
N ARG A 53 47.76 -21.78 -42.43
CA ARG A 53 48.40 -22.61 -41.41
C ARG A 53 48.97 -21.75 -40.27
N HIS A 54 48.91 -22.25 -39.03
CA HIS A 54 50.11 -22.37 -38.18
C HIS A 54 49.84 -23.36 -37.06
N SER A 55 50.74 -24.32 -36.99
CA SER A 55 50.86 -25.41 -36.05
C SER A 55 51.49 -24.97 -34.74
N ALA A 56 50.99 -25.46 -33.61
CA ALA A 56 51.81 -25.70 -32.44
C ALA A 56 51.23 -26.88 -31.65
N SER A 57 51.99 -27.92 -31.57
CA SER A 57 51.82 -29.13 -30.78
C SER A 57 52.06 -28.87 -29.30
N VAL A 58 51.23 -29.40 -28.41
CA VAL A 58 51.63 -29.71 -27.03
C VAL A 58 50.97 -31.02 -26.60
N ALA A 59 51.81 -31.83 -25.95
CA ALA A 59 51.71 -33.23 -25.62
C ALA A 59 50.60 -33.60 -24.65
N ALA A 60 50.12 -34.84 -24.84
CA ALA A 60 49.25 -35.57 -23.91
C ALA A 60 50.04 -36.07 -22.69
N ALA A 61 49.48 -36.02 -21.52
CA ALA A 61 49.90 -36.75 -20.32
C ALA A 61 48.73 -37.52 -19.73
N PRO A 62 48.95 -38.65 -19.03
CA PRO A 62 48.09 -39.79 -19.02
C PRO A 62 47.01 -39.78 -17.92
N ALA A 63 45.92 -40.50 -18.21
CA ALA A 63 44.82 -40.78 -17.31
C ALA A 63 45.24 -41.70 -16.15
N VAL A 64 44.98 -41.22 -14.91
CA VAL A 64 45.04 -42.06 -13.71
C VAL A 64 43.64 -42.61 -13.44
N ARG A 65 43.52 -43.96 -13.55
CA ARG A 65 42.36 -44.71 -13.09
C ARG A 65 42.40 -44.81 -11.57
N CYS A 66 41.36 -44.31 -10.88
CA CYS A 66 41.06 -44.67 -9.50
C CYS A 66 39.88 -45.66 -9.47
N GLY A 67 40.17 -46.85 -8.90
CA GLY A 67 39.24 -47.95 -8.79
C GLY A 67 38.15 -47.68 -7.76
N ALA A 68 36.97 -48.13 -8.10
CA ALA A 68 35.81 -48.22 -7.21
C ALA A 68 36.01 -49.29 -6.14
N VAL A 69 35.86 -48.93 -4.86
CA VAL A 69 35.69 -49.86 -3.75
C VAL A 69 34.29 -49.67 -3.21
N ALA A 70 33.46 -50.73 -3.33
CA ALA A 70 32.13 -50.81 -2.75
C ALA A 70 32.21 -51.16 -1.25
N PRO A 71 31.33 -50.67 -0.39
CA PRO A 71 31.23 -51.11 1.01
C PRO A 71 30.37 -52.37 1.14
N PRO A 72 30.63 -53.25 2.12
CA PRO A 72 29.93 -54.51 2.30
C PRO A 72 28.60 -54.37 3.06
N CYS A 73 27.68 -55.25 2.73
CA CYS A 73 26.35 -55.47 3.29
C CYS A 73 26.35 -55.86 4.76
N CYS A 74 25.26 -55.51 5.42
CA CYS A 74 24.81 -55.94 6.74
C CYS A 74 24.76 -57.44 6.94
N PRO A 75 24.73 -57.89 8.21
CA PRO A 75 23.57 -58.70 8.57
C PRO A 75 22.85 -58.29 9.87
N SER A 76 21.56 -58.52 9.81
CA SER A 76 20.57 -58.51 10.85
C SER A 76 20.84 -59.44 12.01
N SER A 77 20.57 -59.04 13.27
CA SER A 77 19.99 -59.96 14.26
C SER A 77 19.29 -59.18 15.35
N ALA A 78 18.07 -59.55 15.59
CA ALA A 78 17.20 -59.15 16.67
C ALA A 78 17.68 -59.67 18.03
N ARG A 79 17.48 -58.87 19.09
CA ARG A 79 17.02 -59.38 20.39
C ARG A 79 16.43 -58.26 21.24
N ALA A 80 15.23 -58.52 21.66
CA ALA A 80 14.48 -57.79 22.69
C ALA A 80 15.04 -58.02 24.08
N ALA A 81 14.98 -57.01 24.96
CA ALA A 81 14.79 -57.23 26.40
C ALA A 81 14.43 -55.89 27.11
N HIS A 82 13.24 -55.87 27.64
CA HIS A 82 12.78 -55.46 29.00
C HIS A 82 13.03 -54.03 29.51
N LEU A 83 11.93 -53.31 29.57
CA LEU A 83 11.18 -52.84 30.75
C LEU A 83 11.99 -52.17 31.87
N SER A 84 11.71 -50.89 32.10
CA SER A 84 11.33 -50.41 33.43
C SER A 84 10.37 -49.22 33.33
N ARG A 85 9.17 -49.46 33.83
CA ARG A 85 8.15 -48.44 34.19
C ARG A 85 8.71 -47.56 35.26
N VAL A 86 8.48 -46.27 35.16
CA VAL A 86 8.50 -45.36 36.33
C VAL A 86 7.09 -44.81 36.48
N ASP A 87 6.57 -45.03 37.67
CA ASP A 87 5.18 -44.76 38.07
C ASP A 87 4.86 -43.27 38.10
N VAL A 88 3.67 -42.97 37.60
CA VAL A 88 3.02 -41.67 37.75
C VAL A 88 2.35 -41.63 39.12
N CYS A 89 2.84 -40.81 40.03
CA CYS A 89 2.12 -40.44 41.25
C CYS A 89 1.05 -39.41 40.93
N THR A 90 -0.19 -39.86 40.95
CA THR A 90 -1.38 -39.02 41.02
C THR A 90 -1.60 -38.58 42.48
N ALA A 91 -1.48 -37.28 42.76
CA ALA A 91 -1.96 -36.67 43.96
C ALA A 91 -3.27 -35.96 43.70
N ALA A 92 -4.31 -36.44 44.36
CA ALA A 92 -5.65 -35.87 44.34
C ALA A 92 -5.69 -34.56 45.14
N ALA A 93 -6.33 -33.55 44.59
CA ALA A 93 -6.68 -32.32 45.30
C ALA A 93 -8.06 -32.43 45.95
N PRO A 94 -8.25 -31.89 47.18
CA PRO A 94 -9.58 -31.82 47.78
C PRO A 94 -10.37 -30.60 47.24
N SER A 95 -11.60 -30.83 46.89
CA SER A 95 -12.63 -29.84 46.58
C SER A 95 -13.04 -29.04 47.81
N THR A 96 -12.97 -27.71 47.74
CA THR A 96 -13.79 -26.84 48.58
C THR A 96 -14.50 -25.83 47.73
N SER A 97 -15.80 -25.97 47.67
CA SER A 97 -16.77 -25.04 47.08
C SER A 97 -16.85 -23.77 47.93
N SER A 98 -16.63 -22.62 47.37
CA SER A 98 -17.11 -21.35 47.91
C SER A 98 -17.57 -20.47 46.75
N SER A 99 -18.87 -20.41 46.62
CA SER A 99 -19.61 -19.49 45.77
C SER A 99 -19.39 -18.04 46.23
N ARG A 100 -18.71 -17.22 45.45
CA ARG A 100 -18.80 -15.77 45.56
C ARG A 100 -19.36 -15.19 44.27
N ALA A 101 -20.57 -14.63 44.42
CA ALA A 101 -21.23 -13.84 43.39
C ALA A 101 -20.36 -12.66 43.01
N VAL A 102 -19.99 -12.61 41.73
CA VAL A 102 -19.37 -11.41 41.12
C VAL A 102 -20.50 -10.53 40.60
N ALA A 103 -20.69 -9.40 41.26
CA ALA A 103 -21.60 -8.35 40.86
C ALA A 103 -21.22 -7.82 39.46
N ARG A 104 -22.18 -7.88 38.56
CA ARG A 104 -22.11 -7.29 37.21
C ARG A 104 -22.12 -5.77 37.34
N ALA A 105 -21.04 -5.10 36.94
CA ALA A 105 -21.03 -3.65 36.72
C ALA A 105 -21.92 -3.24 35.54
N PRO A 106 -22.64 -2.12 35.63
CA PRO A 106 -23.54 -1.68 34.59
C PRO A 106 -22.76 -1.10 33.39
N ARG A 107 -23.22 -1.45 32.18
CA ARG A 107 -22.72 -0.86 30.92
C ARG A 107 -23.06 0.63 30.85
N PRO A 108 -22.15 1.50 30.42
CA PRO A 108 -22.49 2.90 30.18
C PRO A 108 -23.37 3.03 28.94
N ASN A 109 -24.47 3.73 29.14
CA ASN A 109 -25.48 4.11 28.16
C ASN A 109 -24.89 5.14 27.20
N MET A 110 -24.80 4.83 25.89
CA MET A 110 -24.39 5.81 24.88
C MET A 110 -25.53 6.80 24.62
N GLY A 111 -25.53 7.89 25.39
CA GLY A 111 -26.37 9.06 25.18
C GLY A 111 -25.93 9.82 23.94
N ARG A 112 -26.91 10.14 23.09
CA ARG A 112 -26.80 11.04 21.93
C ARG A 112 -26.13 12.36 22.33
N ALA A 113 -25.00 12.68 21.73
CA ALA A 113 -24.39 14.00 21.79
C ALA A 113 -25.28 15.01 21.04
N ARG A 114 -25.93 15.90 21.78
CA ARG A 114 -26.53 17.12 21.27
C ARG A 114 -25.44 18.11 20.94
N ALA A 115 -25.47 18.64 19.71
CA ALA A 115 -24.67 19.79 19.34
C ALA A 115 -25.10 21.00 20.21
N HIS A 116 -24.20 21.48 21.06
CA HIS A 116 -24.32 22.80 21.69
C HIS A 116 -23.56 23.81 20.83
N ALA A 117 -24.31 24.77 20.31
CA ALA A 117 -23.76 25.98 19.77
C ALA A 117 -23.07 26.74 20.91
N VAL A 118 -21.77 26.97 20.77
CA VAL A 118 -21.01 27.83 21.67
C VAL A 118 -21.15 29.27 21.13
N SER A 119 -21.78 30.11 21.94
CA SER A 119 -21.84 31.57 21.72
C SER A 119 -20.44 32.17 21.86
N VAL A 120 -20.04 32.95 20.88
CA VAL A 120 -18.83 33.75 20.91
C VAL A 120 -18.98 34.84 22.01
N ALA A 121 -18.17 34.74 23.06
CA ALA A 121 -17.92 35.83 23.97
C ALA A 121 -16.65 36.55 23.48
N GLU A 122 -16.81 37.80 23.07
CA GLU A 122 -15.71 38.70 22.78
C GLU A 122 -15.01 39.14 24.07
N GLY A 123 -13.69 39.20 24.00
CA GLY A 123 -12.87 40.01 24.86
C GLY A 123 -12.05 39.32 25.92
N GLN A 124 -10.81 38.96 25.55
CA GLN A 124 -9.62 39.35 26.31
C GLN A 124 -8.39 39.00 25.46
N THR A 125 -7.64 39.99 25.08
CA THR A 125 -6.36 39.95 24.39
C THR A 125 -5.35 39.21 25.26
N ALA A 126 -5.04 37.99 24.91
CA ALA A 126 -3.86 37.26 25.38
C ALA A 126 -2.68 37.61 24.45
N GLU A 127 -2.08 38.77 24.67
CA GLU A 127 -0.70 39.03 24.22
C GLU A 127 0.24 38.14 25.07
N GLY A 128 0.66 37.00 24.55
CA GLY A 128 1.60 36.18 25.30
C GLY A 128 1.92 34.76 24.79
N SER A 129 1.80 34.45 23.48
CA SER A 129 2.35 33.16 23.01
C SER A 129 2.89 33.12 21.57
N ALA A 130 3.00 34.24 20.89
CA ALA A 130 3.47 34.26 19.49
C ALA A 130 5.00 34.38 19.30
N ARG A 131 5.82 34.24 20.36
CA ARG A 131 7.29 34.45 20.28
C ARG A 131 8.13 33.14 20.10
N GLY A 132 7.52 31.95 19.95
CA GLY A 132 8.29 30.70 19.95
C GLY A 132 8.31 29.90 18.65
N GLU A 133 7.36 30.09 17.74
CA GLU A 133 7.21 29.20 16.57
C GLU A 133 8.11 29.53 15.37
N GLY A 134 8.85 30.63 15.41
CA GLY A 134 9.74 31.07 14.32
C GLY A 134 11.24 30.91 14.53
N GLU A 135 11.70 30.53 15.73
CA GLU A 135 13.13 30.58 16.11
C GLU A 135 13.92 29.37 15.63
N PHE A 136 13.30 28.19 15.62
CA PHE A 136 13.94 26.93 15.23
C PHE A 136 13.22 26.31 14.04
N GLU A 137 13.95 25.48 13.30
CA GLU A 137 13.41 24.59 12.27
C GLU A 137 13.86 23.16 12.50
N ALA A 138 12.96 22.20 12.27
CA ALA A 138 13.30 20.79 12.28
C ALA A 138 13.93 20.38 10.94
N VAL A 139 14.82 19.39 11.01
CA VAL A 139 15.40 18.71 9.87
C VAL A 139 15.22 17.22 10.08
N ILE A 140 14.45 16.61 9.20
CA ILE A 140 13.97 15.23 9.37
C ILE A 140 14.32 14.43 8.12
N GLY A 141 14.93 13.25 8.32
CA GLY A 141 15.15 12.23 7.32
C GLY A 141 14.59 10.88 7.79
N ILE A 142 14.19 10.05 6.85
CA ILE A 142 13.59 8.73 7.12
C ILE A 142 14.38 7.66 6.39
N GLU A 143 14.68 6.58 7.10
CA GLU A 143 15.18 5.32 6.56
C GLU A 143 14.01 4.33 6.58
N THR A 144 13.61 3.84 5.41
CA THR A 144 12.47 2.94 5.28
C THR A 144 12.90 1.58 4.74
N HIS A 145 12.70 0.53 5.52
CA HIS A 145 12.90 -0.86 5.10
C HIS A 145 11.61 -1.43 4.57
N VAL A 146 11.59 -1.79 3.30
CA VAL A 146 10.45 -2.40 2.61
C VAL A 146 10.74 -3.87 2.34
N GLN A 147 9.95 -4.76 2.92
CA GLN A 147 10.01 -6.19 2.64
C GLN A 147 9.38 -6.47 1.28
N LEU A 148 10.15 -7.14 0.40
CA LEU A 148 9.68 -7.52 -0.93
C LEU A 148 8.83 -8.80 -0.87
N ASN A 149 7.73 -8.82 -1.61
CA ASN A 149 6.78 -9.94 -1.65
C ASN A 149 7.21 -11.08 -2.61
N THR A 150 8.49 -11.43 -2.60
CA THR A 150 9.00 -12.55 -3.38
C THR A 150 8.63 -13.89 -2.74
N ALA A 151 8.41 -14.92 -3.56
CA ALA A 151 8.05 -16.26 -3.06
C ALA A 151 9.15 -16.90 -2.22
N THR A 152 10.40 -16.54 -2.49
CA THR A 152 11.58 -17.05 -1.76
C THR A 152 12.46 -15.92 -1.28
N LYS A 153 13.29 -16.21 -0.30
CA LYS A 153 14.24 -15.27 0.31
C LYS A 153 15.25 -14.70 -0.70
N ALA A 154 16.00 -13.67 -0.28
CA ALA A 154 16.93 -12.95 -1.14
C ALA A 154 18.06 -13.82 -1.70
N PHE A 155 18.61 -14.72 -0.89
CA PHE A 155 19.83 -15.47 -1.21
C PHE A 155 19.69 -16.99 -1.06
N CYS A 156 18.46 -17.52 -0.88
CA CYS A 156 18.19 -18.95 -0.80
C CYS A 156 16.78 -19.28 -1.30
N ARG A 157 16.44 -20.58 -1.36
CA ARG A 157 15.14 -21.07 -1.84
C ARG A 157 14.08 -21.23 -0.75
N CYS A 158 14.36 -20.88 0.50
CA CYS A 158 13.35 -20.92 1.57
C CYS A 158 12.19 -19.99 1.27
N ALA A 159 10.98 -20.41 1.62
CA ALA A 159 9.80 -19.56 1.46
C ALA A 159 9.95 -18.27 2.28
N ALA A 160 9.52 -17.15 1.69
CA ALA A 160 9.39 -15.85 2.37
C ALA A 160 7.92 -15.65 2.76
N GLN A 161 7.46 -16.40 3.78
CA GLN A 161 6.06 -16.42 4.20
C GLN A 161 5.94 -15.90 5.64
N TYR A 162 5.01 -14.95 5.84
CA TYR A 162 4.67 -14.45 7.17
C TYR A 162 3.74 -15.44 7.91
N GLY A 163 3.93 -15.57 9.23
CA GLY A 163 3.03 -16.33 10.10
C GLY A 163 3.24 -17.85 10.13
N ALA A 164 4.31 -18.38 9.52
CA ALA A 164 4.70 -19.78 9.64
C ALA A 164 5.20 -20.10 11.07
N ALA A 165 5.20 -21.39 11.44
CA ALA A 165 5.76 -21.80 12.74
C ALA A 165 7.27 -21.48 12.81
N PRO A 166 7.80 -21.14 14.01
CA PRO A 166 9.19 -20.73 14.16
C PRO A 166 10.19 -21.72 13.56
N ASN A 167 11.15 -21.22 12.78
CA ASN A 167 12.22 -22.00 12.15
C ASN A 167 11.75 -23.07 11.14
N GLU A 168 10.55 -22.94 10.56
CA GLU A 168 10.03 -23.86 9.56
C GLU A 168 10.65 -23.57 8.18
N HIS A 169 10.91 -22.29 7.86
CA HIS A 169 11.47 -21.85 6.59
C HIS A 169 12.95 -21.48 6.71
N VAL A 170 13.80 -22.45 7.05
CA VAL A 170 15.23 -22.26 7.24
C VAL A 170 16.04 -23.28 6.45
N CYS A 171 17.25 -22.89 6.03
CA CYS A 171 18.22 -23.77 5.37
C CYS A 171 19.65 -23.40 5.81
N PRO A 172 20.66 -24.19 5.48
CA PRO A 172 22.05 -23.90 5.83
C PRO A 172 22.50 -22.47 5.47
N THR A 173 22.05 -21.92 4.34
CA THR A 173 22.40 -20.54 3.91
C THR A 173 21.85 -19.49 4.86
N CYS A 174 20.54 -19.49 5.12
CA CYS A 174 19.95 -18.48 6.01
C CYS A 174 20.26 -18.71 7.50
N MET A 175 20.73 -19.90 7.88
CA MET A 175 21.28 -20.19 9.20
C MET A 175 22.77 -19.84 9.33
N GLY A 176 23.41 -19.39 8.26
CA GLY A 176 24.82 -19.02 8.28
C GLY A 176 25.79 -20.18 8.51
N GLN A 177 25.45 -21.39 8.08
CA GLN A 177 26.30 -22.55 8.28
C GLN A 177 27.56 -22.47 7.38
N PRO A 178 28.72 -22.88 7.90
CA PRO A 178 29.96 -22.86 7.14
C PRO A 178 29.86 -23.63 5.81
N GLY A 179 30.31 -22.98 4.72
CA GLY A 179 30.29 -23.56 3.38
C GLY A 179 28.98 -23.42 2.60
N ALA A 180 27.93 -22.86 3.22
CA ALA A 180 26.68 -22.53 2.52
C ALA A 180 26.80 -21.14 1.89
N LEU A 181 26.75 -21.07 0.55
CA LEU A 181 26.93 -19.82 -0.20
C LEU A 181 25.58 -19.20 -0.59
N PRO A 182 25.49 -17.85 -0.57
CA PRO A 182 24.31 -17.13 -1.02
C PRO A 182 24.17 -17.17 -2.55
N VAL A 183 22.94 -17.20 -3.06
CA VAL A 183 22.63 -17.07 -4.48
C VAL A 183 21.50 -16.04 -4.65
N LEU A 184 21.80 -14.95 -5.34
CA LEU A 184 20.86 -13.83 -5.51
C LEU A 184 19.60 -14.27 -6.27
N ASN A 185 18.45 -13.91 -5.72
CA ASN A 185 17.14 -14.13 -6.33
C ASN A 185 16.84 -13.06 -7.38
N ALA A 186 16.72 -13.42 -8.65
CA ALA A 186 16.43 -12.48 -9.74
C ALA A 186 15.11 -11.72 -9.56
N ARG A 187 14.10 -12.30 -8.89
CA ARG A 187 12.83 -11.61 -8.61
C ARG A 187 12.99 -10.49 -7.59
N VAL A 188 13.95 -10.60 -6.69
CA VAL A 188 14.29 -9.53 -5.75
C VAL A 188 14.86 -8.33 -6.51
N VAL A 189 15.73 -8.58 -7.50
CA VAL A 189 16.28 -7.52 -8.36
C VAL A 189 15.18 -6.85 -9.18
N ASP A 190 14.30 -7.65 -9.83
CA ASP A 190 13.14 -7.12 -10.58
C ASP A 190 12.28 -6.19 -9.70
N ALA A 191 11.88 -6.65 -8.52
CA ALA A 191 11.04 -5.89 -7.60
C ALA A 191 11.73 -4.59 -7.11
N ALA A 192 13.00 -4.67 -6.74
CA ALA A 192 13.77 -3.52 -6.27
C ALA A 192 13.97 -2.47 -7.37
N VAL A 193 14.27 -2.89 -8.61
CA VAL A 193 14.41 -1.96 -9.75
C VAL A 193 13.06 -1.30 -10.07
N ARG A 194 11.94 -2.04 -10.05
CA ARG A 194 10.61 -1.44 -10.22
C ARG A 194 10.31 -0.38 -9.18
N LEU A 195 10.63 -0.64 -7.91
CA LEU A 195 10.45 0.36 -6.85
C LEU A 195 11.37 1.57 -7.08
N ALA A 196 12.63 1.35 -7.41
CA ALA A 196 13.58 2.43 -7.68
C ALA A 196 13.15 3.31 -8.86
N LEU A 197 12.63 2.72 -9.94
CA LEU A 197 12.08 3.45 -11.09
C LEU A 197 10.82 4.24 -10.71
N ALA A 198 9.95 3.67 -9.87
CA ALA A 198 8.76 4.37 -9.37
C ALA A 198 9.14 5.58 -8.49
N LEU A 199 10.21 5.45 -7.68
CA LEU A 199 10.81 6.54 -6.89
C LEU A 199 11.61 7.52 -7.75
N GLN A 200 11.60 7.36 -9.08
CA GLN A 200 12.35 8.20 -10.02
C GLN A 200 13.85 8.26 -9.72
N CYS A 201 14.38 7.19 -9.10
CA CYS A 201 15.80 7.05 -8.86
C CYS A 201 16.56 6.73 -10.14
N ARG A 202 17.80 7.19 -10.19
CA ARG A 202 18.78 6.71 -11.18
C ARG A 202 19.23 5.31 -10.78
N VAL A 203 18.83 4.29 -11.52
CA VAL A 203 19.27 2.91 -11.32
C VAL A 203 20.68 2.73 -11.88
N ALA A 204 21.57 2.13 -11.09
CA ALA A 204 22.94 1.82 -11.49
C ALA A 204 22.97 0.57 -12.39
N LEU A 205 23.71 0.64 -13.52
CA LEU A 205 23.91 -0.55 -14.38
C LEU A 205 24.86 -1.57 -13.75
N THR A 206 25.68 -1.12 -12.80
CA THR A 206 26.55 -1.99 -12.01
C THR A 206 26.43 -1.60 -10.56
N SER A 207 26.21 -2.58 -9.70
CA SER A 207 26.21 -2.43 -8.23
C SER A 207 26.85 -3.66 -7.59
N LYS A 208 27.20 -3.56 -6.33
CA LYS A 208 27.83 -4.67 -5.59
C LYS A 208 27.17 -4.89 -4.25
N PHE A 209 27.39 -6.07 -3.68
CA PHE A 209 27.00 -6.38 -2.32
C PHE A 209 28.17 -6.23 -1.37
N ASP A 210 27.89 -5.70 -0.19
CA ASP A 210 28.82 -5.52 0.91
C ASP A 210 28.33 -6.25 2.15
N ARG A 211 29.24 -6.63 3.04
CA ARG A 211 28.93 -7.19 4.35
C ARG A 211 28.91 -6.08 5.38
N LYS A 212 27.73 -5.86 6.00
CA LYS A 212 27.51 -4.97 7.16
C LYS A 212 27.71 -5.79 8.42
N GLN A 213 28.84 -5.57 9.11
CA GLN A 213 29.26 -6.39 10.25
C GLN A 213 28.57 -5.94 11.53
N TYR A 214 27.76 -6.80 12.13
CA TYR A 214 27.25 -6.62 13.49
C TYR A 214 26.77 -7.97 14.06
N PHE A 215 26.74 -8.10 15.38
CA PHE A 215 26.48 -9.38 16.05
C PHE A 215 25.21 -9.31 16.85
N TYR A 216 24.22 -10.11 16.42
CA TYR A 216 22.97 -10.33 17.12
C TYR A 216 22.59 -11.82 17.08
N PRO A 217 21.86 -12.35 18.08
CA PRO A 217 21.46 -13.77 18.10
C PRO A 217 20.63 -14.17 16.88
N ASP A 218 19.84 -13.26 16.31
CA ASP A 218 19.00 -13.47 15.15
C ASP A 218 19.69 -13.15 13.81
N LEU A 219 20.99 -12.87 13.84
CA LEU A 219 21.84 -12.70 12.66
C LEU A 219 22.97 -13.75 12.69
N PRO A 220 22.67 -15.01 12.32
CA PRO A 220 23.59 -16.14 12.58
C PRO A 220 24.90 -16.07 11.81
N LYS A 221 24.95 -15.35 10.69
CA LYS A 221 26.20 -15.13 9.93
C LYS A 221 27.16 -14.13 10.59
N GLY A 222 26.66 -13.32 11.53
CA GLY A 222 27.41 -12.22 12.14
C GLY A 222 27.55 -10.99 11.23
N TYR A 223 26.93 -11.02 10.06
CA TYR A 223 26.83 -9.89 9.13
C TYR A 223 25.52 -9.92 8.36
N GLN A 224 25.10 -8.78 7.86
CA GLN A 224 23.97 -8.60 6.95
C GLN A 224 24.54 -8.31 5.54
N ILE A 225 24.02 -9.00 4.52
CA ILE A 225 24.32 -8.64 3.13
C ILE A 225 23.53 -7.37 2.81
N SER A 226 24.21 -6.34 2.32
CA SER A 226 23.69 -5.01 2.03
C SER A 226 24.42 -4.41 0.83
N GLN A 227 24.20 -3.13 0.52
CA GLN A 227 24.93 -2.36 -0.48
C GLN A 227 25.31 -1.01 0.13
N PHE A 228 26.56 -0.63 0.10
CA PHE A 228 27.05 0.58 0.79
C PHE A 228 27.43 1.72 -0.17
N ASP A 229 28.57 1.60 -0.84
CA ASP A 229 29.13 2.65 -1.71
C ASP A 229 28.62 2.60 -3.16
N GLU A 230 28.19 1.41 -3.63
CA GLU A 230 27.61 1.19 -4.96
C GLU A 230 26.17 0.64 -4.86
N PRO A 231 25.20 1.45 -4.41
CA PRO A 231 23.82 1.01 -4.23
C PRO A 231 23.15 0.77 -5.58
N LEU A 232 22.07 -0.04 -5.56
CA LEU A 232 21.23 -0.33 -6.73
C LEU A 232 20.73 0.95 -7.41
N ALA A 233 20.33 1.95 -6.62
CA ALA A 233 19.76 3.19 -7.16
C ALA A 233 19.99 4.37 -6.20
N ALA A 234 20.04 5.58 -6.77
CA ALA A 234 20.26 6.82 -6.03
C ALA A 234 19.58 8.02 -6.70
N ARG A 235 19.49 9.13 -5.97
CA ARG A 235 19.04 10.44 -6.47
C ARG A 235 17.62 10.40 -7.05
N GLY A 236 16.68 9.90 -6.27
CA GLY A 236 15.26 9.90 -6.59
C GLY A 236 14.47 10.97 -5.85
N HIS A 237 13.15 10.87 -5.95
CA HIS A 237 12.25 11.71 -5.17
C HIS A 237 10.85 11.09 -5.07
N VAL A 238 10.08 11.59 -4.09
CA VAL A 238 8.65 11.30 -3.91
C VAL A 238 7.89 12.62 -3.92
N ASP A 239 6.89 12.73 -4.79
CA ASP A 239 5.97 13.87 -4.83
C ASP A 239 4.73 13.55 -3.99
N VAL A 240 4.45 14.40 -3.00
CA VAL A 240 3.38 14.22 -2.01
C VAL A 240 2.39 15.37 -2.12
N ASP A 241 1.11 15.05 -2.24
CA ASP A 241 0.02 16.02 -2.11
C ASP A 241 -0.38 16.09 -0.63
N MET A 242 0.00 17.20 0.03
CA MET A 242 -0.26 17.39 1.45
C MET A 242 -1.75 17.62 1.73
N PRO A 243 -2.33 16.98 2.78
CA PRO A 243 -3.66 17.32 3.24
C PRO A 243 -3.78 18.80 3.66
N LEU A 244 -4.98 19.35 3.58
CA LEU A 244 -5.22 20.77 3.96
C LEU A 244 -4.81 21.04 5.41
N GLU A 245 -5.06 20.09 6.31
CA GLU A 245 -4.69 20.16 7.73
C GLU A 245 -3.17 20.23 7.94
N ALA A 246 -2.39 19.69 7.00
CA ALA A 246 -0.93 19.71 6.99
C ALA A 246 -0.35 20.83 6.11
N GLY A 247 -1.14 21.86 5.82
CA GLY A 247 -0.75 23.04 5.05
C GLY A 247 -1.03 22.96 3.56
N GLY A 248 -1.55 21.84 3.06
CA GLY A 248 -1.96 21.67 1.65
C GLY A 248 -0.81 21.79 0.64
N GLY A 249 -1.16 21.66 -0.63
CA GLY A 249 -0.22 21.81 -1.74
C GLY A 249 0.65 20.60 -2.00
N ARG A 250 1.39 20.65 -3.11
CA ARG A 250 2.34 19.59 -3.50
C ARG A 250 3.72 19.88 -2.96
N ARG A 251 4.36 18.86 -2.41
CA ARG A 251 5.75 18.90 -1.94
C ARG A 251 6.55 17.76 -2.54
N ARG A 252 7.83 18.01 -2.78
CA ARG A 252 8.77 17.01 -3.26
C ARG A 252 9.80 16.77 -2.18
N PHE A 253 10.00 15.48 -1.85
CA PHE A 253 11.00 15.02 -0.92
C PHE A 253 12.02 14.16 -1.67
N GLY A 254 13.30 14.43 -1.45
CA GLY A 254 14.40 13.73 -2.09
C GLY A 254 14.58 12.31 -1.54
N VAL A 255 15.06 11.42 -2.39
CA VAL A 255 15.54 10.08 -2.04
C VAL A 255 17.02 10.02 -2.35
N THR A 256 17.84 9.85 -1.33
CA THR A 256 19.30 9.75 -1.46
C THR A 256 19.68 8.47 -2.20
N ARG A 257 19.13 7.33 -1.75
CA ARG A 257 19.39 6.01 -2.33
C ARG A 257 18.26 5.02 -2.02
N ALA A 258 18.22 3.98 -2.84
CA ALA A 258 17.48 2.75 -2.59
C ALA A 258 18.43 1.57 -2.85
N HIS A 259 18.58 0.67 -1.89
CA HIS A 259 19.52 -0.43 -1.98
C HIS A 259 18.93 -1.73 -1.41
N LEU A 260 19.50 -2.85 -1.87
CA LEU A 260 19.10 -4.18 -1.49
C LEU A 260 19.77 -4.59 -0.17
N GLU A 261 18.97 -5.23 0.68
CA GLU A 261 19.41 -5.86 1.93
C GLU A 261 18.71 -7.20 2.16
N GLU A 262 19.21 -7.97 3.11
CA GLU A 262 18.49 -9.10 3.69
C GLU A 262 18.02 -8.75 5.11
N ASP A 263 16.88 -9.31 5.52
CA ASP A 263 16.36 -9.11 6.89
C ASP A 263 17.07 -10.04 7.90
N ALA A 264 17.15 -9.60 9.14
CA ALA A 264 17.54 -10.42 10.28
C ALA A 264 16.37 -11.35 10.71
N GLY A 265 16.67 -12.34 11.53
CA GLY A 265 15.67 -13.17 12.20
C GLY A 265 14.83 -12.38 13.21
N LYS A 266 14.18 -13.08 14.12
CA LYS A 266 13.37 -12.50 15.18
C LYS A 266 13.82 -13.08 16.52
N SER A 267 14.17 -12.21 17.46
CA SER A 267 14.44 -12.58 18.84
C SER A 267 13.18 -12.43 19.70
N LEU A 268 12.82 -13.49 20.42
CA LEU A 268 11.69 -13.53 21.35
C LEU A 268 12.26 -13.65 22.76
N HIS A 269 12.15 -12.56 23.53
CA HIS A 269 12.67 -12.49 24.90
C HIS A 269 11.62 -13.00 25.89
N GLY A 270 12.00 -13.96 26.74
CA GLY A 270 11.17 -14.53 27.81
C GLY A 270 11.89 -14.53 29.13
N GLY A 271 11.20 -14.91 30.23
CA GLY A 271 11.76 -14.94 31.58
C GLY A 271 13.01 -15.82 31.73
N ASP A 272 13.10 -16.91 30.95
CA ASP A 272 14.16 -17.92 31.05
C ASP A 272 15.21 -17.81 29.92
N GLY A 273 15.17 -16.76 29.10
CA GLY A 273 16.11 -16.56 28.01
C GLY A 273 15.47 -15.99 26.74
N SER A 274 16.24 -16.04 25.65
CA SER A 274 15.80 -15.59 24.34
C SER A 274 15.69 -16.75 23.37
N GLN A 275 14.56 -16.86 22.70
CA GLN A 275 14.34 -17.78 21.58
C GLN A 275 14.56 -17.03 20.26
N VAL A 276 15.13 -17.73 19.28
CA VAL A 276 15.42 -17.16 17.97
C VAL A 276 14.61 -17.87 16.88
N ASP A 277 13.86 -17.09 16.13
CA ASP A 277 13.16 -17.54 14.93
C ASP A 277 13.83 -16.97 13.68
N LEU A 278 14.39 -17.84 12.85
CA LEU A 278 15.12 -17.51 11.64
C LEU A 278 14.25 -17.55 10.38
N ASN A 279 12.92 -17.69 10.48
CA ASN A 279 12.04 -17.64 9.32
C ASN A 279 12.20 -16.33 8.53
N ARG A 280 12.40 -15.21 9.22
CA ARG A 280 12.61 -13.91 8.57
C ARG A 280 14.05 -13.70 8.09
N ALA A 281 15.05 -14.37 8.68
CA ALA A 281 16.46 -14.22 8.30
C ALA A 281 16.66 -14.50 6.81
N GLY A 282 17.24 -13.55 6.08
CA GLY A 282 17.47 -13.63 4.64
C GLY A 282 16.26 -13.25 3.76
N VAL A 283 15.14 -12.80 4.34
CA VAL A 283 14.03 -12.23 3.55
C VAL A 283 14.51 -10.94 2.89
N ALA A 284 14.08 -10.70 1.64
CA ALA A 284 14.55 -9.58 0.85
C ALA A 284 13.96 -8.24 1.34
N LEU A 285 14.84 -7.26 1.51
CA LEU A 285 14.50 -5.87 1.81
C LEU A 285 15.02 -4.93 0.74
N VAL A 286 14.30 -3.83 0.56
CA VAL A 286 14.86 -2.59 -0.03
C VAL A 286 14.85 -1.54 1.07
N GLU A 287 16.01 -0.98 1.38
CA GLU A 287 16.13 0.20 2.21
C GLU A 287 16.06 1.45 1.33
N VAL A 288 15.10 2.33 1.62
CA VAL A 288 14.94 3.63 0.98
C VAL A 288 15.33 4.72 1.97
N VAL A 289 16.36 5.48 1.65
CA VAL A 289 16.87 6.57 2.49
C VAL A 289 16.44 7.91 1.88
N SER A 290 15.67 8.69 2.61
CA SER A 290 15.27 10.04 2.17
C SER A 290 16.40 11.06 2.35
N GLU A 291 16.30 12.19 1.63
CA GLU A 291 17.02 13.39 2.01
C GLU A 291 16.45 13.98 3.32
N PRO A 292 17.23 14.74 4.10
CA PRO A 292 16.77 15.37 5.34
C PRO A 292 16.05 16.69 5.03
N ASP A 293 15.05 16.66 4.19
CA ASP A 293 14.34 17.82 3.65
C ASP A 293 12.91 18.00 4.19
N MET A 294 12.43 17.09 5.03
CA MET A 294 11.17 17.23 5.75
C MET A 294 11.33 18.15 6.97
N ARG A 295 10.27 18.88 7.33
CA ARG A 295 10.29 19.94 8.35
C ARG A 295 9.26 19.77 9.46
N SER A 296 8.34 18.80 9.36
CA SER A 296 7.31 18.52 10.36
C SER A 296 6.98 17.04 10.45
N GLY A 297 6.38 16.61 11.56
CA GLY A 297 5.88 15.25 11.71
C GLY A 297 4.80 14.90 10.67
N ALA A 298 3.98 15.87 10.26
CA ALA A 298 2.98 15.69 9.22
C ALA A 298 3.62 15.41 7.83
N GLU A 299 4.66 16.16 7.45
CA GLU A 299 5.39 15.89 6.19
C GLU A 299 6.02 14.51 6.19
N ALA A 300 6.61 14.09 7.30
CA ALA A 300 7.24 12.80 7.46
C ALA A 300 6.22 11.65 7.37
N ALA A 301 5.06 11.81 8.00
CA ALA A 301 3.98 10.82 7.97
C ALA A 301 3.39 10.67 6.56
N GLU A 302 3.16 11.78 5.86
CA GLU A 302 2.63 11.77 4.49
C GLU A 302 3.65 11.22 3.48
N TYR A 303 4.95 11.55 3.64
CA TYR A 303 6.01 10.92 2.84
C TYR A 303 6.02 9.40 2.99
N ALA A 304 5.98 8.91 4.23
CA ALA A 304 5.98 7.47 4.50
C ALA A 304 4.69 6.78 3.99
N ALA A 305 3.53 7.45 4.10
CA ALA A 305 2.26 6.97 3.55
C ALA A 305 2.30 6.91 2.01
N GLU A 306 2.88 7.91 1.35
CA GLU A 306 3.03 7.90 -0.11
C GLU A 306 3.99 6.79 -0.56
N LEU A 307 5.11 6.60 0.13
CA LEU A 307 6.03 5.50 -0.15
C LEU A 307 5.33 4.14 0.01
N GLN A 308 4.53 3.94 1.05
CA GLN A 308 3.71 2.73 1.23
C GLN A 308 2.75 2.53 0.06
N ARG A 309 2.08 3.61 -0.37
CA ARG A 309 1.15 3.60 -1.50
C ARG A 309 1.86 3.19 -2.78
N MET A 310 3.05 3.76 -3.06
CA MET A 310 3.88 3.39 -4.21
C MET A 310 4.28 1.92 -4.19
N VAL A 311 4.74 1.39 -3.05
CA VAL A 311 5.08 -0.04 -2.86
C VAL A 311 3.90 -0.96 -3.25
N ARG A 312 2.70 -0.59 -2.81
CA ARG A 312 1.46 -1.34 -3.14
C ARG A 312 1.05 -1.19 -4.60
N TYR A 313 1.15 0.00 -5.15
CA TYR A 313 0.80 0.27 -6.56
C TYR A 313 1.71 -0.48 -7.53
N VAL A 314 2.99 -0.50 -7.26
CA VAL A 314 3.96 -1.26 -8.07
C VAL A 314 3.84 -2.76 -7.83
N GLY A 315 3.25 -3.17 -6.70
CA GLY A 315 2.99 -4.56 -6.36
C GLY A 315 4.23 -5.30 -5.85
N VAL A 316 5.22 -4.59 -5.30
CA VAL A 316 6.48 -5.17 -4.82
C VAL A 316 6.47 -5.53 -3.33
N GLY A 317 5.46 -5.07 -2.59
CA GLY A 317 5.29 -5.35 -1.16
C GLY A 317 3.86 -5.00 -0.71
N ASN A 318 3.46 -5.47 0.48
CA ASN A 318 2.20 -5.08 1.11
C ASN A 318 2.34 -3.80 1.97
N GLY A 319 3.58 -3.43 2.33
CA GLY A 319 3.88 -2.25 3.12
C GLY A 319 3.21 -2.23 4.50
N ASN A 320 2.92 -3.39 5.10
CA ASN A 320 2.20 -3.47 6.37
C ASN A 320 3.15 -3.25 7.56
N MET A 321 3.02 -2.10 8.23
CA MET A 321 3.85 -1.77 9.40
C MET A 321 3.56 -2.70 10.59
N ALA A 322 2.31 -3.12 10.80
CA ALA A 322 1.94 -4.00 11.91
C ALA A 322 2.55 -5.41 11.79
N GLU A 323 2.81 -5.88 10.56
CA GLU A 323 3.49 -7.15 10.28
C GLU A 323 5.02 -6.99 10.23
N GLY A 324 5.51 -5.74 10.24
CA GLY A 324 6.93 -5.42 10.05
C GLY A 324 7.39 -5.54 8.59
N SER A 325 6.46 -5.60 7.62
CA SER A 325 6.78 -5.59 6.19
C SER A 325 7.20 -4.20 5.69
N MET A 326 6.93 -3.16 6.46
CA MET A 326 7.46 -1.82 6.30
C MET A 326 7.86 -1.28 7.67
N ARG A 327 9.07 -0.80 7.81
CA ARG A 327 9.63 -0.23 9.03
C ARG A 327 10.27 1.10 8.70
N CYS A 328 10.05 2.08 9.56
CA CYS A 328 10.61 3.42 9.38
C CYS A 328 11.41 3.80 10.62
N ASP A 329 12.65 4.15 10.40
CA ASP A 329 13.54 4.75 11.39
C ASP A 329 13.67 6.23 11.05
N VAL A 330 13.32 7.10 11.98
CA VAL A 330 13.27 8.55 11.74
C VAL A 330 14.41 9.25 12.43
N ASN A 331 15.14 10.05 11.67
CA ASN A 331 16.21 10.89 12.17
C ASN A 331 15.70 12.34 12.32
N VAL A 332 15.72 12.87 13.53
CA VAL A 332 15.25 14.23 13.84
C VAL A 332 16.39 15.07 14.41
N SER A 333 16.59 16.26 13.89
CA SER A 333 17.43 17.29 14.49
C SER A 333 16.72 18.65 14.41
N VAL A 334 17.09 19.56 15.30
CA VAL A 334 16.55 20.93 15.35
C VAL A 334 17.72 21.90 15.28
N ARG A 335 17.56 22.96 14.47
CA ARG A 335 18.54 24.03 14.33
C ARG A 335 17.87 25.40 14.35
N PRO A 336 18.57 26.49 14.70
CA PRO A 336 18.07 27.85 14.49
C PRO A 336 17.69 28.09 13.03
N ARG A 337 16.56 28.74 12.80
CA ARG A 337 16.08 29.02 11.44
C ARG A 337 17.09 29.83 10.64
N GLY A 338 17.34 29.40 9.41
CA GLY A 338 18.31 30.03 8.50
C GLY A 338 19.77 29.57 8.67
N GLN A 339 20.07 28.72 9.65
CA GLN A 339 21.37 28.06 9.71
C GLN A 339 21.46 26.89 8.74
N THR A 340 22.63 26.72 8.11
CA THR A 340 22.92 25.58 7.22
C THR A 340 23.45 24.37 7.97
N THR A 341 24.13 24.58 9.11
CA THR A 341 24.69 23.51 9.94
C THR A 341 23.56 22.73 10.60
N LEU A 342 23.62 21.40 10.47
CA LEU A 342 22.64 20.51 11.10
C LEU A 342 22.83 20.47 12.61
N GLY A 343 21.72 20.32 13.36
CA GLY A 343 21.73 20.04 14.77
C GLY A 343 22.12 18.58 15.07
N THR A 344 22.22 18.24 16.36
CA THR A 344 22.49 16.87 16.80
C THR A 344 21.33 15.96 16.43
N LYS A 345 21.63 14.86 15.72
CA LYS A 345 20.66 13.90 15.21
C LYS A 345 20.22 12.94 16.33
N VAL A 346 18.94 12.76 16.48
CA VAL A 346 18.30 11.72 17.31
C VAL A 346 17.51 10.78 16.40
N GLU A 347 17.75 9.49 16.54
CA GLU A 347 17.05 8.43 15.81
C GLU A 347 15.86 7.94 16.64
N ILE A 348 14.65 7.90 16.05
CA ILE A 348 13.44 7.40 16.69
C ILE A 348 13.04 6.09 16.04
N LYS A 349 12.77 5.07 16.87
CA LYS A 349 12.36 3.73 16.45
C LYS A 349 11.06 3.29 17.12
N ASN A 350 10.53 2.13 16.68
CA ASN A 350 9.34 1.47 17.27
C ASN A 350 8.02 2.22 17.04
N MET A 351 7.89 2.84 15.87
CA MET A 351 6.63 3.44 15.44
C MET A 351 5.90 2.46 14.50
N ASN A 352 4.69 2.06 14.89
CA ASN A 352 3.92 1.02 14.19
C ASN A 352 2.82 1.60 13.28
N SER A 353 2.70 2.92 13.20
CA SER A 353 1.76 3.64 12.34
C SER A 353 2.28 5.03 11.98
N PHE A 354 1.80 5.60 10.87
CA PHE A 354 2.15 6.96 10.46
C PHE A 354 1.69 8.01 11.47
N ARG A 355 0.57 7.76 12.17
CA ARG A 355 0.11 8.63 13.26
C ARG A 355 1.07 8.64 14.45
N GLU A 356 1.59 7.49 14.85
CA GLU A 356 2.62 7.41 15.88
C GLU A 356 3.90 8.09 15.43
N MET A 357 4.32 7.88 14.18
CA MET A 357 5.48 8.56 13.58
C MET A 357 5.34 10.07 13.69
N GLN A 358 4.21 10.64 13.29
CA GLN A 358 3.95 12.07 13.40
C GLN A 358 4.09 12.55 14.84
N ARG A 359 3.43 11.88 15.80
CA ARG A 359 3.45 12.26 17.22
C ARG A 359 4.84 12.16 17.82
N ALA A 360 5.58 11.09 17.51
CA ALA A 360 6.93 10.88 17.99
C ALA A 360 7.88 11.99 17.50
N ILE A 361 7.76 12.37 16.23
CA ILE A 361 8.53 13.47 15.64
C ILE A 361 8.17 14.80 16.29
N ASP A 362 6.88 15.12 16.41
CA ASP A 362 6.41 16.38 16.98
C ASP A 362 6.84 16.51 18.46
N PHE A 363 6.80 15.40 19.22
CA PHE A 363 7.32 15.35 20.57
C PHE A 363 8.82 15.64 20.60
N GLU A 364 9.60 14.99 19.75
CA GLU A 364 11.06 15.15 19.71
C GLU A 364 11.49 16.54 19.27
N ILE A 365 10.81 17.14 18.31
CA ILE A 365 11.00 18.54 17.90
C ILE A 365 10.76 19.47 19.10
N THR A 366 9.69 19.24 19.84
CA THR A 366 9.34 20.03 21.02
C THR A 366 10.40 19.88 22.10
N ARG A 367 10.84 18.65 22.39
CA ARG A 367 11.89 18.34 23.38
C ARG A 367 13.20 19.04 23.05
N GLN A 368 13.69 18.88 21.82
CA GLN A 368 14.94 19.49 21.36
C GLN A 368 14.86 21.03 21.38
N SER A 369 13.77 21.59 20.86
CA SER A 369 13.55 23.04 20.84
C SER A 369 13.54 23.63 22.25
N GLN A 370 12.92 22.94 23.23
CA GLN A 370 12.91 23.39 24.62
C GLN A 370 14.33 23.36 25.23
N LEU A 371 15.09 22.31 24.99
CA LEU A 371 16.47 22.22 25.49
C LEU A 371 17.36 23.33 24.89
N LEU A 372 17.15 23.68 23.63
CA LEU A 372 17.87 24.78 22.98
C LEU A 372 17.51 26.13 23.60
N ARG A 373 16.21 26.39 23.85
CA ARG A 373 15.74 27.63 24.52
C ARG A 373 16.30 27.77 25.94
N ASP A 374 16.40 26.65 26.66
CA ASP A 374 16.92 26.63 28.02
C ASP A 374 18.47 26.76 28.09
N GLY A 375 19.16 26.86 26.95
CA GLY A 375 20.61 26.86 26.90
C GLY A 375 21.25 25.50 27.24
N LYS A 376 20.48 24.42 27.16
CA LYS A 376 20.89 23.06 27.52
C LYS A 376 21.20 22.19 26.28
N ALA A 377 21.74 22.78 25.23
CA ALA A 377 22.06 22.09 23.96
C ALA A 377 22.92 20.83 24.16
N GLN A 378 23.80 20.81 25.18
CA GLN A 378 24.63 19.67 25.55
C GLN A 378 23.87 18.41 25.98
N HIS A 379 22.58 18.54 26.33
CA HIS A 379 21.72 17.41 26.64
C HIS A 379 21.05 16.78 25.40
N ILE A 380 21.21 17.38 24.25
CA ILE A 380 20.83 16.76 22.97
C ILE A 380 22.04 15.97 22.50
N VAL A 381 22.04 14.68 22.75
CA VAL A 381 23.12 13.76 22.36
C VAL A 381 22.67 12.89 21.19
N GLN A 382 23.62 12.41 20.40
CA GLN A 382 23.33 11.47 19.33
C GLN A 382 22.98 10.10 19.93
N GLU A 383 21.69 9.79 19.98
CA GLU A 383 21.15 8.60 20.60
C GLU A 383 20.00 7.99 19.78
N THR A 384 19.68 6.73 20.06
CA THR A 384 18.44 6.10 19.61
C THR A 384 17.41 6.17 20.72
N ARG A 385 16.21 6.61 20.39
CA ARG A 385 15.05 6.70 21.28
C ARG A 385 13.93 5.79 20.78
N LEU A 386 13.16 5.22 21.69
CA LEU A 386 11.95 4.45 21.38
C LEU A 386 10.72 5.32 21.59
N TRP A 387 9.75 5.23 20.70
CA TRP A 387 8.42 5.77 20.95
C TRP A 387 7.66 4.88 21.95
N ASP A 388 7.23 5.46 23.07
CA ASP A 388 6.34 4.84 24.05
C ASP A 388 4.91 5.34 23.83
N GLU A 389 4.07 4.48 23.19
CA GLU A 389 2.69 4.84 22.89
C GLU A 389 1.85 5.08 24.16
N GLY A 390 2.13 4.35 25.25
CA GLY A 390 1.39 4.47 26.52
C GLY A 390 1.62 5.82 27.19
N ARG A 391 2.86 6.34 27.12
CA ARG A 391 3.26 7.62 27.71
C ARG A 391 3.18 8.78 26.73
N GLN A 392 3.08 8.50 25.42
CA GLN A 392 3.14 9.50 24.35
C GLN A 392 4.44 10.34 24.40
N GLU A 393 5.57 9.66 24.63
CA GLU A 393 6.89 10.29 24.71
C GLU A 393 7.97 9.42 24.06
N THR A 394 9.11 10.03 23.72
CA THR A 394 10.29 9.26 23.34
C THR A 394 11.14 8.95 24.57
N ALA A 395 11.57 7.69 24.74
CA ALA A 395 12.45 7.24 25.80
C ALA A 395 13.82 6.84 25.27
N ALA A 396 14.90 7.26 25.92
CA ALA A 396 16.25 6.85 25.54
C ALA A 396 16.41 5.33 25.67
N MET A 397 16.80 4.67 24.60
CA MET A 397 17.01 3.22 24.58
C MET A 397 18.40 2.85 25.08
N ARG A 398 19.41 3.51 24.55
CA ARG A 398 20.84 3.32 24.86
C ARG A 398 21.61 4.52 24.35
N SER A 399 22.51 5.07 25.14
CA SER A 399 23.50 6.00 24.61
C SER A 399 24.45 5.23 23.69
N LYS A 400 24.60 5.68 22.45
CA LYS A 400 25.63 5.13 21.55
C LYS A 400 26.98 5.65 22.02
N GLU A 401 27.72 4.84 22.76
CA GLU A 401 29.14 5.04 22.98
C GLU A 401 29.86 4.77 21.64
N GLY A 402 29.93 5.78 20.80
CA GLY A 402 30.56 5.74 19.47
C GLY A 402 29.61 5.39 18.33
N LEU A 403 29.92 5.87 17.13
CA LEU A 403 29.29 5.46 15.87
C LEU A 403 29.56 3.97 15.68
N ALA A 404 28.50 3.20 15.39
CA ALA A 404 28.66 1.78 15.06
C ALA A 404 29.52 1.68 13.78
N ASP A 405 30.76 1.23 13.92
CA ASP A 405 31.62 0.92 12.80
C ASP A 405 31.27 -0.45 12.25
N TYR A 406 30.49 -0.48 11.18
CA TYR A 406 30.05 -1.73 10.54
C TYR A 406 31.13 -2.39 9.70
N ARG A 407 32.29 -1.76 9.51
CA ARG A 407 33.43 -2.31 8.76
C ARG A 407 33.01 -2.94 7.44
N TYR A 408 32.27 -2.18 6.65
CA TYR A 408 31.81 -2.65 5.34
C TYR A 408 32.96 -3.10 4.47
N PHE A 409 32.80 -4.24 3.80
CA PHE A 409 33.66 -4.68 2.72
C PHE A 409 32.87 -5.49 1.70
N PRO A 410 33.32 -5.57 0.43
CA PRO A 410 32.63 -6.33 -0.61
C PRO A 410 32.43 -7.78 -0.22
N ASP A 411 31.20 -8.31 -0.44
CA ASP A 411 30.91 -9.72 -0.17
C ASP A 411 31.66 -10.60 -1.17
N PRO A 412 32.60 -11.49 -0.73
CA PRO A 412 33.40 -12.31 -1.63
C PRO A 412 32.60 -13.44 -2.30
N ASP A 413 31.42 -13.78 -1.77
CA ASP A 413 30.59 -14.88 -2.25
C ASP A 413 29.57 -14.42 -3.30
N LEU A 414 29.40 -13.11 -3.48
CA LEU A 414 28.47 -12.51 -4.43
C LEU A 414 29.22 -11.73 -5.52
N PRO A 415 29.01 -12.05 -6.80
CA PRO A 415 29.54 -11.23 -7.89
C PRO A 415 28.82 -9.89 -7.95
N ALA A 416 29.45 -8.91 -8.59
CA ALA A 416 28.79 -7.63 -8.90
C ALA A 416 27.52 -7.88 -9.71
N LEU A 417 26.48 -7.09 -9.42
CA LEU A 417 25.21 -7.12 -10.16
C LEU A 417 25.34 -6.22 -11.39
N HIS A 418 25.19 -6.79 -12.56
CA HIS A 418 25.17 -6.06 -13.83
C HIS A 418 23.76 -6.08 -14.41
N LEU A 419 23.22 -4.90 -14.73
CA LEU A 419 21.90 -4.70 -15.34
C LEU A 419 22.08 -4.17 -16.76
N GLU A 420 21.28 -4.66 -17.69
CA GLU A 420 21.25 -4.16 -19.07
C GLU A 420 20.25 -3.02 -19.18
N GLU A 421 20.55 -1.99 -19.98
CA GLU A 421 19.62 -0.89 -20.25
C GLU A 421 18.27 -1.39 -20.80
N ALA A 422 18.30 -2.42 -21.66
CA ALA A 422 17.10 -3.04 -22.21
C ALA A 422 16.17 -3.59 -21.10
N PHE A 423 16.76 -4.18 -20.06
CA PHE A 423 16.01 -4.66 -18.88
C PHE A 423 15.34 -3.50 -18.13
N LEU A 424 16.05 -2.40 -17.91
CA LEU A 424 15.49 -1.21 -17.25
C LEU A 424 14.34 -0.61 -18.06
N LEU A 425 14.50 -0.46 -19.37
CA LEU A 425 13.46 0.04 -20.28
C LEU A 425 12.22 -0.86 -20.27
N GLN A 426 12.41 -2.19 -20.27
CA GLN A 426 11.32 -3.15 -20.16
C GLN A 426 10.54 -3.00 -18.85
N LEU A 427 11.24 -2.88 -17.72
CA LEU A 427 10.61 -2.70 -16.42
C LEU A 427 9.87 -1.37 -16.32
N GLN A 428 10.47 -0.29 -16.83
CA GLN A 428 9.87 1.03 -16.87
C GLN A 428 8.57 1.05 -17.69
N ALA A 429 8.57 0.42 -18.87
CA ALA A 429 7.37 0.28 -19.71
C ALA A 429 6.28 -0.58 -19.06
N GLY A 430 6.67 -1.48 -18.15
CA GLY A 430 5.75 -2.35 -17.40
C GLY A 430 5.27 -1.79 -16.07
N LEU A 431 5.68 -0.57 -15.67
CA LEU A 431 5.16 0.06 -14.47
C LEU A 431 3.68 0.43 -14.64
N PRO A 432 2.86 0.24 -13.60
CA PRO A 432 1.49 0.77 -13.60
C PRO A 432 1.50 2.31 -13.55
N GLU A 433 0.36 2.92 -13.81
CA GLU A 433 0.15 4.33 -13.48
C GLU A 433 0.39 4.55 -11.99
N LEU A 434 1.28 5.47 -11.65
CA LEU A 434 1.65 5.75 -10.25
C LEU A 434 0.58 6.62 -9.55
N PRO A 435 0.51 6.62 -8.20
CA PRO A 435 -0.49 7.38 -7.46
C PRO A 435 -0.55 8.86 -7.85
N GLU A 436 0.61 9.50 -7.98
CA GLU A 436 0.70 10.92 -8.36
C GLU A 436 0.10 11.18 -9.76
N GLN A 437 0.42 10.34 -10.74
CA GLN A 437 -0.11 10.48 -12.11
C GLN A 437 -1.64 10.29 -12.11
N ARG A 438 -2.14 9.31 -11.36
CA ARG A 438 -3.58 9.04 -11.22
C ARG A 438 -4.30 10.19 -10.54
N ARG A 439 -3.71 10.80 -9.50
CA ARG A 439 -4.26 12.01 -8.87
C ARG A 439 -4.42 13.14 -9.88
N ARG A 440 -3.40 13.43 -10.70
CA ARG A 440 -3.50 14.47 -11.75
C ARG A 440 -4.58 14.16 -12.77
N ARG A 441 -4.72 12.91 -13.15
CA ARG A 441 -5.78 12.48 -14.08
C ARG A 441 -7.17 12.67 -13.49
N TYR A 442 -7.37 12.33 -12.23
CA TYR A 442 -8.67 12.52 -11.55
C TYR A 442 -8.99 14.00 -11.31
N GLU A 443 -8.01 14.83 -10.98
CA GLU A 443 -8.19 16.28 -10.93
C GLU A 443 -8.61 16.87 -12.29
N ALA A 444 -7.99 16.42 -13.36
CA ALA A 444 -8.36 16.83 -14.73
C ALA A 444 -9.79 16.42 -15.11
N LEU A 445 -10.36 15.40 -14.47
CA LEU A 445 -11.77 15.02 -14.60
C LEU A 445 -12.71 15.88 -13.74
N GLY A 446 -12.19 16.89 -13.01
CA GLY A 446 -12.97 17.82 -12.19
C GLY A 446 -13.29 17.31 -10.77
N LEU A 447 -12.62 16.26 -10.29
CA LEU A 447 -12.75 15.80 -8.91
C LEU A 447 -11.97 16.73 -7.97
N SER A 448 -12.48 16.93 -6.74
CA SER A 448 -11.75 17.68 -5.72
C SER A 448 -10.54 16.88 -5.23
N MET A 449 -9.46 17.56 -4.82
CA MET A 449 -8.28 16.88 -4.26
C MET A 449 -8.65 16.00 -3.07
N GLN A 450 -9.62 16.41 -2.27
CA GLN A 450 -10.11 15.63 -1.13
C GLN A 450 -10.71 14.28 -1.55
N ASP A 451 -11.54 14.27 -2.62
CA ASP A 451 -12.08 13.03 -3.18
C ASP A 451 -10.96 12.18 -3.82
N VAL A 452 -10.06 12.84 -4.54
CA VAL A 452 -8.94 12.20 -5.24
C VAL A 452 -8.01 11.45 -4.29
N LEU A 453 -7.64 12.06 -3.15
CA LEU A 453 -6.79 11.41 -2.14
C LEU A 453 -7.43 10.14 -1.58
N VAL A 454 -8.75 10.13 -1.37
CA VAL A 454 -9.48 8.94 -0.90
C VAL A 454 -9.55 7.85 -1.98
N LEU A 455 -9.84 8.23 -3.23
CA LEU A 455 -9.97 7.29 -4.34
C LEU A 455 -8.65 6.63 -4.72
N VAL A 456 -7.53 7.34 -4.58
CA VAL A 456 -6.19 6.89 -4.98
C VAL A 456 -5.42 6.23 -3.83
N ASP A 457 -5.99 6.13 -2.64
CA ASP A 457 -5.31 5.51 -1.49
C ASP A 457 -5.03 4.02 -1.69
N ASP A 458 -5.94 3.31 -2.33
CA ASP A 458 -5.83 1.88 -2.67
C ASP A 458 -5.90 1.65 -4.17
N ARG A 459 -4.94 0.88 -4.72
CA ARG A 459 -4.85 0.61 -6.16
C ARG A 459 -6.07 -0.13 -6.69
N GLU A 460 -6.51 -1.19 -6.00
CA GLU A 460 -7.63 -2.01 -6.47
C GLU A 460 -8.93 -1.20 -6.48
N PHE A 461 -9.09 -0.30 -5.51
CA PHE A 461 -10.22 0.63 -5.44
C PHE A 461 -10.18 1.65 -6.58
N SER A 462 -8.98 2.20 -6.87
CA SER A 462 -8.76 3.08 -8.02
C SER A 462 -9.04 2.38 -9.34
N ASP A 463 -8.55 1.16 -9.52
CA ASP A 463 -8.74 0.37 -10.75
C ASP A 463 -10.24 0.07 -10.96
N TYR A 464 -10.99 -0.19 -9.89
CA TYR A 464 -12.44 -0.33 -9.96
C TYR A 464 -13.12 0.99 -10.35
N CYS A 465 -12.68 2.12 -9.77
CA CYS A 465 -13.16 3.46 -10.14
C CYS A 465 -12.93 3.73 -11.64
N ASP A 466 -11.73 3.45 -12.14
CA ASP A 466 -11.41 3.60 -13.56
C ASP A 466 -12.35 2.76 -14.45
N GLY A 467 -12.67 1.54 -14.03
CA GLY A 467 -13.64 0.69 -14.71
C GLY A 467 -15.06 1.30 -14.76
N VAL A 468 -15.49 1.95 -13.67
CA VAL A 468 -16.79 2.64 -13.59
C VAL A 468 -16.81 3.86 -14.51
N LEU A 469 -15.73 4.64 -14.53
CA LEU A 469 -15.58 5.80 -15.42
C LEU A 469 -15.54 5.37 -16.91
N ALA A 470 -14.77 4.33 -17.22
CA ALA A 470 -14.68 3.76 -18.56
C ALA A 470 -16.03 3.22 -19.06
N ALA A 471 -16.91 2.78 -18.16
CA ALA A 471 -18.27 2.37 -18.48
C ALA A 471 -19.25 3.56 -18.65
N GLY A 472 -18.76 4.80 -18.57
CA GLY A 472 -19.51 6.02 -18.90
C GLY A 472 -20.17 6.73 -17.73
N ALA A 473 -19.85 6.38 -16.48
CA ALA A 473 -20.37 7.11 -15.33
C ALA A 473 -19.73 8.51 -15.23
N GLU A 474 -20.52 9.48 -14.79
CA GLU A 474 -20.05 10.84 -14.52
C GLU A 474 -19.09 10.83 -13.31
N PRO A 475 -17.90 11.48 -13.41
CA PRO A 475 -16.85 11.36 -12.41
C PRO A 475 -17.27 11.68 -10.97
N LYS A 476 -18.00 12.77 -10.76
CA LYS A 476 -18.44 13.19 -9.42
C LYS A 476 -19.46 12.22 -8.81
N ALA A 477 -20.39 11.72 -9.64
CA ALA A 477 -21.36 10.72 -9.20
C ALA A 477 -20.66 9.40 -8.85
N ALA A 478 -19.74 8.93 -9.70
CA ALA A 478 -18.95 7.72 -9.45
C ALA A 478 -18.16 7.85 -8.12
N ALA A 479 -17.45 8.97 -7.91
CA ALA A 479 -16.72 9.24 -6.68
C ALA A 479 -17.62 9.18 -5.45
N ASN A 480 -18.77 9.86 -5.48
CA ASN A 480 -19.71 9.87 -4.36
C ASN A 480 -20.23 8.45 -4.02
N TRP A 481 -20.60 7.66 -5.03
CA TRP A 481 -21.06 6.27 -4.82
C TRP A 481 -19.97 5.38 -4.27
N LEU A 482 -18.75 5.49 -4.80
CA LEU A 482 -17.60 4.69 -4.37
C LEU A 482 -17.20 5.00 -2.93
N MET A 483 -16.99 6.26 -2.60
CA MET A 483 -16.56 6.68 -1.27
C MET A 483 -17.65 6.48 -0.20
N GLY A 484 -18.92 6.57 -0.58
CA GLY A 484 -20.06 6.40 0.31
C GLY A 484 -20.57 4.98 0.37
N ASP A 485 -21.53 4.68 -0.52
CA ASP A 485 -22.35 3.47 -0.44
C ASP A 485 -21.56 2.19 -0.75
N VAL A 486 -20.62 2.22 -1.71
CA VAL A 486 -19.76 1.06 -2.03
C VAL A 486 -18.78 0.76 -0.89
N THR A 487 -18.15 1.78 -0.31
CA THR A 487 -17.28 1.61 0.87
C THR A 487 -18.05 1.05 2.06
N ALA A 488 -19.28 1.50 2.28
CA ALA A 488 -20.18 0.93 3.32
C ALA A 488 -20.50 -0.54 3.05
N LEU A 489 -20.76 -0.91 1.79
CA LEU A 489 -21.00 -2.28 1.36
C LEU A 489 -19.78 -3.18 1.63
N LEU A 490 -18.58 -2.76 1.23
CA LEU A 490 -17.33 -3.49 1.47
C LEU A 490 -17.12 -3.77 2.97
N LYS A 491 -17.35 -2.76 3.82
CA LYS A 491 -17.24 -2.88 5.28
C LYS A 491 -18.30 -3.83 5.86
N ALA A 492 -19.56 -3.73 5.40
CA ALA A 492 -20.65 -4.59 5.88
C ALA A 492 -20.40 -6.06 5.56
N HIS A 493 -19.90 -6.35 4.37
CA HIS A 493 -19.61 -7.72 3.91
C HIS A 493 -18.21 -8.20 4.23
N ARG A 494 -17.34 -7.35 4.78
CA ARG A 494 -15.91 -7.66 5.08
C ARG A 494 -15.20 -8.28 3.87
N CYS A 495 -15.46 -7.77 2.68
CA CYS A 495 -14.89 -8.30 1.45
C CYS A 495 -13.91 -7.30 0.82
N SER A 496 -12.94 -7.84 0.05
CA SER A 496 -12.00 -7.05 -0.72
C SER A 496 -12.62 -6.49 -2.01
N VAL A 497 -12.00 -5.49 -2.60
CA VAL A 497 -12.43 -4.90 -3.87
C VAL A 497 -12.46 -5.94 -5.00
N PRO A 498 -11.45 -6.82 -5.18
CA PRO A 498 -11.52 -7.87 -6.21
C PRO A 498 -12.71 -8.82 -6.02
N THR A 499 -13.02 -9.18 -4.77
CA THR A 499 -14.18 -10.02 -4.45
C THR A 499 -15.49 -9.33 -4.82
N MET A 500 -15.58 -8.02 -4.53
CA MET A 500 -16.73 -7.20 -4.92
C MET A 500 -16.83 -7.09 -6.44
N ALA A 501 -15.74 -6.77 -7.13
CA ALA A 501 -15.68 -6.61 -8.59
C ALA A 501 -16.09 -7.89 -9.34
N ALA A 502 -15.78 -9.06 -8.80
CA ALA A 502 -16.20 -10.34 -9.35
C ALA A 502 -17.73 -10.54 -9.29
N ARG A 503 -18.40 -9.97 -8.28
CA ARG A 503 -19.86 -10.05 -8.10
C ARG A 503 -20.60 -8.90 -8.77
N MET A 504 -20.07 -7.72 -8.63
CA MET A 504 -20.59 -6.47 -9.20
C MET A 504 -19.51 -5.80 -10.06
N PRO A 505 -19.40 -6.17 -11.35
CA PRO A 505 -18.48 -5.54 -12.28
C PRO A 505 -18.67 -4.02 -12.33
N PRO A 506 -17.61 -3.22 -12.63
CA PRO A 506 -17.70 -1.77 -12.72
C PRO A 506 -18.84 -1.27 -13.61
N ALA A 507 -19.10 -1.95 -14.73
CA ALA A 507 -20.20 -1.62 -15.65
C ALA A 507 -21.58 -1.69 -14.99
N SER A 508 -21.79 -2.62 -14.04
CA SER A 508 -23.09 -2.73 -13.33
C SER A 508 -23.32 -1.54 -12.38
N LEU A 509 -22.28 -1.04 -11.73
CA LEU A 509 -22.37 0.18 -10.92
C LEU A 509 -22.56 1.41 -11.81
N ALA A 510 -21.86 1.50 -12.94
CA ALA A 510 -22.03 2.60 -13.89
C ALA A 510 -23.47 2.63 -14.44
N GLU A 511 -24.05 1.48 -14.78
CA GLU A 511 -25.43 1.37 -15.21
C GLU A 511 -26.41 1.84 -14.12
N LEU A 512 -26.17 1.46 -12.84
CA LEU A 512 -26.97 1.93 -11.71
C LEU A 512 -26.93 3.45 -11.57
N ILE A 513 -25.74 4.03 -11.69
CA ILE A 513 -25.54 5.49 -11.64
C ILE A 513 -26.28 6.17 -12.80
N ALA A 514 -26.15 5.65 -14.02
CA ALA A 514 -26.83 6.18 -15.20
C ALA A 514 -28.36 6.17 -15.04
N LEU A 515 -28.95 5.08 -14.51
CA LEU A 515 -30.38 4.99 -14.25
C LEU A 515 -30.91 6.00 -13.22
N ILE A 516 -30.02 6.48 -12.35
CA ILE A 516 -30.36 7.54 -11.39
C ILE A 516 -30.25 8.91 -12.06
N GLN A 517 -29.24 9.11 -12.90
CA GLN A 517 -29.00 10.39 -13.57
C GLN A 517 -30.04 10.69 -14.66
N ASP A 518 -30.46 9.67 -15.39
CA ASP A 518 -31.53 9.78 -16.40
C ASP A 518 -32.94 9.84 -15.79
N GLY A 519 -33.06 9.68 -14.46
CA GLY A 519 -34.35 9.75 -13.76
C GLY A 519 -35.18 8.48 -13.89
N THR A 520 -34.65 7.39 -14.40
CA THR A 520 -35.32 6.08 -14.47
C THR A 520 -35.64 5.55 -13.07
N ILE A 521 -34.76 5.79 -12.10
CA ILE A 521 -34.94 5.47 -10.68
C ILE A 521 -34.51 6.63 -9.80
N SER A 522 -35.04 6.69 -8.58
CA SER A 522 -34.57 7.68 -7.59
C SER A 522 -33.28 7.21 -6.91
N GLY A 523 -32.48 8.17 -6.39
CA GLY A 523 -31.27 7.84 -5.63
C GLY A 523 -31.53 6.94 -4.41
N LYS A 524 -32.74 7.02 -3.82
CA LYS A 524 -33.17 6.13 -2.72
C LYS A 524 -33.28 4.69 -3.22
N ILE A 525 -33.96 4.47 -4.35
CA ILE A 525 -34.09 3.15 -4.97
C ILE A 525 -32.71 2.61 -5.37
N GLY A 526 -31.80 3.48 -5.88
CA GLY A 526 -30.42 3.09 -6.19
C GLY A 526 -29.69 2.54 -4.98
N LYS A 527 -29.81 3.16 -3.80
CA LYS A 527 -29.20 2.68 -2.55
C LYS A 527 -29.80 1.35 -2.06
N GLU A 528 -31.09 1.14 -2.26
CA GLU A 528 -31.76 -0.13 -1.95
C GLU A 528 -31.36 -1.25 -2.93
N LEU A 529 -31.07 -0.90 -4.19
CA LEU A 529 -30.66 -1.85 -5.23
C LEU A 529 -29.17 -2.25 -5.14
N LEU A 530 -28.31 -1.41 -4.62
CA LEU A 530 -26.86 -1.69 -4.56
C LEU A 530 -26.52 -3.00 -3.82
N PRO A 531 -27.08 -3.29 -2.62
CA PRO A 531 -26.86 -4.59 -1.96
C PRO A 531 -27.42 -5.77 -2.75
N VAL A 532 -28.55 -5.57 -3.46
CA VAL A 532 -29.17 -6.61 -4.31
C VAL A 532 -28.26 -6.89 -5.50
N LEU A 533 -27.78 -5.85 -6.17
CA LEU A 533 -26.87 -5.94 -7.30
C LEU A 533 -25.55 -6.64 -6.90
N PHE A 534 -25.05 -6.40 -5.70
CA PHE A 534 -23.89 -7.10 -5.16
C PHE A 534 -24.16 -8.58 -4.87
N SER A 535 -25.35 -8.93 -4.38
CA SER A 535 -25.68 -10.32 -4.00
C SER A 535 -26.12 -11.18 -5.18
N GLU A 536 -26.93 -10.61 -6.10
CA GLU A 536 -27.52 -11.33 -7.24
C GLU A 536 -26.65 -11.16 -8.51
N GLY A 537 -25.85 -10.08 -8.58
CA GLY A 537 -25.08 -9.73 -9.77
C GLY A 537 -25.94 -9.24 -10.94
N GLY A 538 -25.32 -9.15 -12.11
CA GLY A 538 -26.02 -8.87 -13.37
C GLY A 538 -26.20 -7.39 -13.69
N SER A 539 -27.26 -7.06 -14.44
CA SER A 539 -27.57 -5.70 -14.93
C SER A 539 -28.52 -4.99 -13.99
N ALA A 540 -28.18 -3.77 -13.59
CA ALA A 540 -29.02 -2.91 -12.76
C ALA A 540 -30.39 -2.65 -13.42
N ARG A 541 -30.42 -2.42 -14.74
CA ARG A 541 -31.65 -2.21 -15.52
C ARG A 541 -32.61 -3.39 -15.45
N LYS A 542 -32.10 -4.62 -15.62
CA LYS A 542 -32.91 -5.83 -15.50
C LYS A 542 -33.50 -6.01 -14.11
N LEU A 543 -32.74 -5.68 -13.07
CA LEU A 543 -33.23 -5.71 -11.70
C LEU A 543 -34.34 -4.68 -11.45
N VAL A 544 -34.19 -3.46 -11.99
CA VAL A 544 -35.21 -2.40 -11.92
C VAL A 544 -36.52 -2.86 -12.59
N GLU A 545 -36.41 -3.42 -13.79
CA GLU A 545 -37.55 -3.94 -14.56
C GLU A 545 -38.24 -5.10 -13.83
N ALA A 546 -37.47 -6.11 -13.40
CA ALA A 546 -37.99 -7.30 -12.70
C ALA A 546 -38.67 -6.97 -11.39
N LYS A 547 -38.20 -5.96 -10.66
CA LYS A 547 -38.79 -5.52 -9.38
C LYS A 547 -39.85 -4.41 -9.54
N GLY A 548 -40.10 -3.92 -10.77
CA GLY A 548 -41.10 -2.88 -11.04
C GLY A 548 -40.77 -1.54 -10.36
N LEU A 549 -39.47 -1.18 -10.29
CA LEU A 549 -38.96 0.00 -9.56
C LEU A 549 -38.80 1.25 -10.43
N LEU A 550 -39.37 1.23 -11.62
CA LEU A 550 -39.35 2.39 -12.52
C LEU A 550 -39.95 3.63 -11.85
N GLN A 551 -39.32 4.77 -12.00
CA GLN A 551 -39.81 6.02 -11.45
C GLN A 551 -41.06 6.48 -12.19
N ILE A 552 -42.07 6.92 -11.43
CA ILE A 552 -43.28 7.48 -11.97
C ILE A 552 -43.01 8.94 -12.32
N SER A 553 -42.90 9.24 -13.62
CA SER A 553 -42.66 10.59 -14.15
C SER A 553 -43.88 11.12 -14.92
N ASP A 554 -44.96 10.34 -15.01
CA ASP A 554 -46.24 10.78 -15.61
C ASP A 554 -46.90 11.85 -14.73
N GLU A 555 -47.01 13.05 -15.29
CA GLU A 555 -47.52 14.23 -14.56
C GLU A 555 -48.97 14.02 -14.09
N ALA A 556 -49.80 13.34 -14.90
CA ALA A 556 -51.18 13.05 -14.57
C ALA A 556 -51.33 12.01 -13.45
N ALA A 557 -50.45 11.00 -13.42
CA ALA A 557 -50.39 10.02 -12.34
C ALA A 557 -49.93 10.65 -11.03
N ILE A 558 -48.91 11.52 -11.09
CA ILE A 558 -48.41 12.24 -9.91
C ILE A 558 -49.48 13.20 -9.37
N GLU A 559 -50.17 13.92 -10.25
CA GLU A 559 -51.24 14.85 -9.87
C GLU A 559 -52.35 14.15 -9.10
N ARG A 560 -52.79 12.99 -9.59
CA ARG A 560 -53.80 12.15 -8.88
C ARG A 560 -53.32 11.72 -7.50
N MET A 561 -52.08 11.23 -7.35
CA MET A 561 -51.52 10.84 -6.06
C MET A 561 -51.41 12.04 -5.09
N VAL A 562 -51.04 13.21 -5.58
CA VAL A 562 -51.00 14.45 -4.79
C VAL A 562 -52.43 14.81 -4.32
N GLU A 563 -53.42 14.77 -5.20
CA GLU A 563 -54.83 15.06 -4.87
C GLU A 563 -55.37 14.10 -3.83
N GLU A 564 -55.13 12.80 -3.98
CA GLU A 564 -55.53 11.80 -2.98
C GLU A 564 -54.93 12.07 -1.61
N VAL A 565 -53.65 12.41 -1.55
CA VAL A 565 -52.95 12.74 -0.29
C VAL A 565 -53.51 14.04 0.32
N LEU A 566 -53.77 15.06 -0.50
CA LEU A 566 -54.35 16.33 0.00
C LEU A 566 -55.78 16.13 0.49
N ALA A 567 -56.61 15.36 -0.23
CA ALA A 567 -57.95 15.01 0.16
C ALA A 567 -58.01 14.19 1.47
N GLY A 568 -57.07 13.30 1.69
CA GLY A 568 -56.94 12.53 2.92
C GLY A 568 -56.44 13.33 4.14
N ASN A 569 -55.95 14.57 3.94
CA ASN A 569 -55.36 15.40 5.01
C ASN A 569 -55.89 16.84 5.03
N PRO A 570 -57.21 17.09 5.06
CA PRO A 570 -57.80 18.42 4.89
C PRO A 570 -57.34 19.43 5.98
N LYS A 571 -57.24 19.00 7.22
CA LYS A 571 -56.82 19.84 8.35
C LYS A 571 -55.38 20.35 8.16
N GLN A 572 -54.50 19.53 7.63
CA GLN A 572 -53.10 19.95 7.37
C GLN A 572 -53.01 20.88 6.17
N VAL A 573 -53.85 20.72 5.16
CA VAL A 573 -53.96 21.64 4.01
C VAL A 573 -54.39 23.03 4.47
N GLU A 574 -55.41 23.14 5.33
CA GLU A 574 -55.85 24.39 5.92
C GLU A 574 -54.72 25.06 6.74
N GLN A 575 -54.02 24.27 7.54
CA GLN A 575 -52.87 24.77 8.33
C GLN A 575 -51.73 25.27 7.44
N PHE A 576 -51.45 24.62 6.33
CA PHE A 576 -50.45 25.06 5.35
C PHE A 576 -50.92 26.41 4.74
N ARG A 577 -52.16 26.52 4.29
CA ARG A 577 -52.75 27.74 3.74
C ARG A 577 -52.80 28.88 4.76
N ALA A 578 -52.95 28.54 6.05
CA ALA A 578 -52.86 29.49 7.16
C ALA A 578 -51.41 29.92 7.53
N GLY A 579 -50.40 29.57 6.70
CA GLY A 579 -49.02 30.01 6.84
C GLY A 579 -48.05 29.00 7.46
N LYS A 580 -48.44 27.79 7.82
CA LYS A 580 -47.55 26.72 8.33
C LYS A 580 -46.80 26.02 7.19
N THR A 581 -45.92 26.72 6.49
CA THR A 581 -45.18 26.20 5.30
C THR A 581 -44.32 24.96 5.56
N LYS A 582 -43.93 24.68 6.82
CA LYS A 582 -43.19 23.45 7.22
C LYS A 582 -43.95 22.16 6.94
N LEU A 583 -45.30 22.22 6.77
CA LEU A 583 -46.14 21.05 6.42
C LEU A 583 -45.92 20.55 4.98
N GLN A 584 -45.23 21.30 4.11
CA GLN A 584 -44.80 20.82 2.79
C GLN A 584 -44.05 19.47 2.92
N GLY A 585 -43.09 19.39 3.88
CA GLY A 585 -42.32 18.15 4.12
C GLY A 585 -43.22 16.96 4.54
N PHE A 586 -44.30 17.21 5.28
CA PHE A 586 -45.29 16.20 5.63
C PHE A 586 -45.98 15.65 4.38
N PHE A 587 -46.51 16.50 3.51
CA PHE A 587 -47.19 16.09 2.28
C PHE A 587 -46.25 15.37 1.33
N THR A 588 -45.01 15.91 1.16
CA THR A 588 -43.95 15.23 0.39
C THR A 588 -43.73 13.79 0.90
N GLY A 589 -43.61 13.63 2.23
CA GLY A 589 -43.47 12.32 2.86
C GLY A 589 -44.64 11.38 2.61
N GLN A 590 -45.87 11.87 2.65
CA GLN A 590 -47.09 11.06 2.40
C GLN A 590 -47.17 10.61 0.94
N VAL A 591 -46.91 11.49 -0.04
CA VAL A 591 -46.89 11.15 -1.47
C VAL A 591 -45.79 10.14 -1.77
N MET A 592 -44.59 10.36 -1.20
CA MET A 592 -43.48 9.42 -1.32
C MET A 592 -43.83 8.04 -0.72
N LYS A 593 -44.53 7.99 0.40
CA LYS A 593 -44.96 6.76 1.02
C LYS A 593 -46.04 6.04 0.16
N ALA A 594 -47.02 6.77 -0.35
CA ALA A 594 -48.09 6.23 -1.21
C ALA A 594 -47.55 5.63 -2.52
N SER A 595 -46.50 6.26 -3.09
CA SER A 595 -45.86 5.78 -4.31
C SER A 595 -44.78 4.72 -4.09
N GLY A 596 -44.51 4.29 -2.85
CA GLY A 596 -43.40 3.41 -2.52
C GLY A 596 -42.03 4.01 -2.84
N GLY A 597 -41.90 5.34 -2.81
CA GLY A 597 -40.63 6.04 -3.15
C GLY A 597 -40.36 6.21 -4.65
N ARG A 598 -41.30 5.87 -5.52
CA ARG A 598 -41.16 5.81 -6.98
C ARG A 598 -41.50 7.10 -7.72
N VAL A 599 -42.14 8.08 -7.08
CA VAL A 599 -42.48 9.36 -7.71
C VAL A 599 -41.23 10.23 -7.88
N ASN A 600 -41.14 10.95 -9.01
CA ASN A 600 -40.10 11.95 -9.25
C ASN A 600 -40.26 13.10 -8.23
N PRO A 601 -39.27 13.32 -7.30
CA PRO A 601 -39.44 14.29 -6.22
C PRO A 601 -39.55 15.73 -6.70
N ALA A 602 -38.82 16.08 -7.78
CA ALA A 602 -38.83 17.44 -8.32
C ALA A 602 -40.18 17.78 -8.95
N LEU A 603 -40.70 16.88 -9.79
CA LEU A 603 -41.98 17.02 -10.45
C LEU A 603 -43.12 17.01 -9.44
N MET A 604 -43.08 16.07 -8.49
CA MET A 604 -44.05 15.96 -7.40
C MET A 604 -44.10 17.23 -6.55
N ASN A 605 -42.94 17.78 -6.13
CA ASN A 605 -42.91 19.02 -5.36
C ASN A 605 -43.49 20.21 -6.16
N LYS A 606 -43.21 20.29 -7.46
CA LYS A 606 -43.80 21.32 -8.32
C LYS A 606 -45.33 21.22 -8.36
N ILE A 607 -45.85 20.02 -8.56
CA ILE A 607 -47.32 19.78 -8.60
C ILE A 607 -47.93 20.00 -7.21
N LEU A 608 -47.31 19.50 -6.16
CA LEU A 608 -47.78 19.68 -4.77
C LEU A 608 -47.89 21.16 -4.41
N MET A 609 -46.84 21.97 -4.72
CA MET A 609 -46.90 23.40 -4.46
C MET A 609 -47.97 24.09 -5.26
N LYS A 610 -48.12 23.76 -6.54
CA LYS A 610 -49.20 24.30 -7.38
C LYS A 610 -50.57 24.03 -6.78
N LYS A 611 -50.84 22.78 -6.30
CA LYS A 611 -52.13 22.37 -5.70
C LYS A 611 -52.34 22.98 -4.29
N LEU A 612 -51.29 23.10 -3.47
CA LEU A 612 -51.41 23.70 -2.14
C LEU A 612 -51.70 25.21 -2.20
N HIS A 613 -51.20 25.92 -3.23
CA HIS A 613 -51.47 27.34 -3.46
C HIS A 613 -52.70 27.63 -4.32
N ALA A 614 -53.22 26.65 -5.04
CA ALA A 614 -54.50 26.80 -5.77
C ALA A 614 -55.62 27.03 -4.74
N SER A 615 -56.19 28.19 -4.77
CA SER A 615 -57.48 28.48 -4.08
C SER A 615 -58.55 27.65 -4.75
N SER A 616 -59.38 27.01 -3.94
CA SER A 616 -60.58 26.28 -4.41
C SER A 616 -61.53 27.22 -5.09
#